data_f7c7a8c024e63e620e95c04366e6c122
#
_entry.id   f7c7a8c024e63e620e95c04366e6c122
#
_cell.length_a   1.000
_cell.length_b   1.000
_cell.length_c   1.000
_cell.angle_alpha   90.00
_cell.angle_beta   90.00
_cell.angle_gamma   90.00
#
_symmetry.space_group_name_H-M   'P 1'
#
loop_
_entity.id
_entity.type
_entity.pdbx_description
1 polymer ?
#
loop_
_entity_poly.entity_id
_entity_poly.type
_entity_poly.pdbx_seq_one_letter_code
_entity_poly.pdbx_strand_id
1 'polypeptide(L)'
;MFAAYLNAHPLHDLLGKPGDYHPFPRRQARDAWNDLPESKRAQLLAWADEAKRGYPMVTATQFLAFCRTGDRMTYEKPYFARRNLLMGAALGECLLDDGTYLDAVIDGLWCICEETTWVLSAHNGSDHPGRPPMNERPLPDVNNPYVDLFAAQTAAA
;
A
#
# COMPACT_ATOMS: atom_id res chain seq x y z
N MET A 1 35.03 -4.19 -11.00
CA MET A 1 34.18 -5.18 -11.71
C MET A 1 32.83 -4.56 -12.14
N PHE A 2 32.01 -4.04 -11.25
CA PHE A 2 30.69 -3.47 -11.58
C PHE A 2 30.75 -2.25 -12.52
N ALA A 3 31.63 -1.27 -12.24
CA ALA A 3 31.81 -0.10 -13.09
C ALA A 3 32.28 -0.45 -14.52
N ALA A 4 33.16 -1.43 -14.66
CA ALA A 4 33.61 -1.89 -15.98
C ALA A 4 32.46 -2.58 -16.76
N TYR A 5 31.59 -3.31 -16.07
CA TYR A 5 30.41 -3.92 -16.65
C TYR A 5 29.42 -2.86 -17.17
N LEU A 6 29.12 -1.83 -16.36
CA LEU A 6 28.21 -0.74 -16.74
C LEU A 6 28.76 0.12 -17.89
N ASN A 7 30.09 0.28 -18.00
CA ASN A 7 30.71 0.98 -19.13
C ASN A 7 30.56 0.21 -20.44
N ALA A 8 30.55 -1.13 -20.37
CA ALA A 8 30.34 -2.00 -21.54
C ALA A 8 28.85 -2.22 -21.88
N HIS A 9 27.97 -2.02 -20.89
CA HIS A 9 26.53 -2.25 -21.01
C HIS A 9 25.80 -1.02 -20.43
N PRO A 10 25.49 -0.02 -21.25
CA PRO A 10 24.76 1.18 -20.81
C PRO A 10 23.46 0.83 -20.08
N LEU A 11 23.16 1.54 -19.00
CA LEU A 11 21.99 1.25 -18.16
C LEU A 11 20.68 1.22 -18.96
N HIS A 12 20.54 2.07 -19.99
CA HIS A 12 19.33 2.10 -20.82
C HIS A 12 19.13 0.82 -21.65
N ASP A 13 20.22 0.05 -21.91
CA ASP A 13 20.14 -1.22 -22.61
C ASP A 13 19.84 -2.40 -21.67
N LEU A 14 20.17 -2.22 -20.37
CA LEU A 14 19.94 -3.22 -19.33
C LEU A 14 18.57 -3.08 -18.66
N LEU A 15 18.03 -1.87 -18.63
CA LEU A 15 16.74 -1.57 -18.03
C LEU A 15 15.65 -1.67 -19.08
N GLY A 16 14.55 -2.31 -18.76
CA GLY A 16 13.35 -2.28 -19.58
C GLY A 16 12.85 -0.85 -19.77
N LYS A 17 12.05 -0.61 -20.80
CA LYS A 17 11.43 0.69 -21.00
C LYS A 17 10.48 1.01 -19.84
N PRO A 18 10.33 2.27 -19.45
CA PRO A 18 9.28 2.67 -18.52
C PRO A 18 7.93 2.13 -18.99
N GLY A 19 7.24 1.40 -18.14
CA GLY A 19 5.94 0.77 -18.45
C GLY A 19 6.00 -0.68 -18.96
N ASP A 20 7.19 -1.24 -19.25
CA ASP A 20 7.32 -2.67 -19.60
C ASP A 20 7.34 -3.56 -18.35
N TYR A 21 7.68 -2.99 -17.19
CA TYR A 21 7.69 -3.73 -15.94
C TYR A 21 6.29 -3.79 -15.34
N HIS A 22 5.76 -4.99 -15.22
CA HIS A 22 4.51 -5.28 -14.55
C HIS A 22 4.76 -6.36 -13.49
N PRO A 23 4.71 -6.02 -12.18
CA PRO A 23 4.95 -6.99 -11.11
C PRO A 23 3.90 -8.12 -11.08
N PHE A 24 2.72 -7.83 -11.62
CA PHE A 24 1.63 -8.79 -11.79
C PHE A 24 1.14 -8.80 -13.24
N PRO A 25 0.56 -9.90 -13.72
CA PRO A 25 -0.10 -9.92 -15.02
C PRO A 25 -1.24 -8.89 -15.06
N ARG A 26 -1.42 -8.24 -16.20
CA ARG A 26 -2.62 -7.42 -16.42
C ARG A 26 -3.88 -8.30 -16.31
N ARG A 27 -5.00 -7.72 -15.88
CA ARG A 27 -6.29 -8.43 -15.77
C ARG A 27 -6.63 -9.20 -17.04
N GLN A 28 -6.36 -8.62 -18.21
CA GLN A 28 -6.64 -9.21 -19.53
C GLN A 28 -5.72 -10.40 -19.89
N ALA A 29 -4.60 -10.57 -19.20
CA ALA A 29 -3.69 -11.69 -19.44
C ALA A 29 -4.23 -12.99 -18.81
N ARG A 30 -5.39 -13.45 -19.31
CA ARG A 30 -6.15 -14.56 -18.71
C ARG A 30 -5.35 -15.87 -18.60
N ASP A 31 -4.51 -16.16 -19.58
CA ASP A 31 -3.67 -17.37 -19.54
C ASP A 31 -2.74 -17.36 -18.33
N ALA A 32 -2.10 -16.22 -18.05
CA ALA A 32 -1.21 -16.09 -16.88
C ALA A 32 -1.94 -16.27 -15.53
N TRP A 33 -3.20 -15.81 -15.43
CA TRP A 33 -4.01 -16.03 -14.25
C TRP A 33 -4.52 -17.47 -14.13
N ASN A 34 -4.85 -18.11 -15.28
CA ASN A 34 -5.35 -19.48 -15.32
C ASN A 34 -4.24 -20.52 -15.06
N ASP A 35 -2.99 -20.20 -15.42
CA ASP A 35 -1.83 -21.07 -15.24
C ASP A 35 -1.28 -21.09 -13.80
N LEU A 36 -1.88 -20.27 -12.89
CA LEU A 36 -1.47 -20.28 -11.50
C LEU A 36 -1.75 -21.66 -10.86
N PRO A 37 -0.77 -22.22 -10.12
CA PRO A 37 -0.99 -23.46 -9.36
C PRO A 37 -2.20 -23.35 -8.43
N GLU A 38 -2.98 -24.41 -8.30
CA GLU A 38 -4.21 -24.45 -7.51
C GLU A 38 -3.98 -23.99 -6.06
N SER A 39 -2.84 -24.37 -5.45
CA SER A 39 -2.49 -23.93 -4.09
C SER A 39 -2.32 -22.40 -3.99
N LYS A 40 -1.83 -21.75 -5.05
CA LYS A 40 -1.68 -20.29 -5.11
C LYS A 40 -3.02 -19.60 -5.37
N ARG A 41 -3.84 -20.18 -6.23
CA ARG A 41 -5.21 -19.72 -6.46
C ARG A 41 -6.01 -19.72 -5.14
N ALA A 42 -5.99 -20.86 -4.42
CA ALA A 42 -6.67 -20.99 -3.14
C ALA A 42 -6.16 -19.97 -2.10
N GLN A 43 -4.84 -19.72 -2.03
CA GLN A 43 -4.28 -18.71 -1.14
C GLN A 43 -4.75 -17.29 -1.48
N LEU A 44 -4.77 -16.92 -2.77
CA LEU A 44 -5.23 -15.60 -3.21
C LEU A 44 -6.72 -15.41 -2.93
N LEU A 45 -7.55 -16.41 -3.19
CA LEU A 45 -8.99 -16.33 -2.93
C LEU A 45 -9.29 -16.26 -1.43
N ALA A 46 -8.60 -17.03 -0.61
CA ALA A 46 -8.74 -16.94 0.85
C ALA A 46 -8.35 -15.53 1.35
N TRP A 47 -7.31 -14.94 0.79
CA TRP A 47 -6.92 -13.57 1.12
C TRP A 47 -7.96 -12.54 0.64
N ALA A 48 -8.49 -12.69 -0.57
CA ALA A 48 -9.53 -11.82 -1.10
C ALA A 48 -10.86 -11.93 -0.29
N ASP A 49 -11.21 -13.13 0.19
CA ASP A 49 -12.41 -13.34 1.00
C ASP A 49 -12.35 -12.61 2.35
N GLU A 50 -11.16 -12.37 2.91
CA GLU A 50 -11.02 -11.54 4.12
C GLU A 50 -11.50 -10.10 3.87
N ALA A 51 -11.27 -9.54 2.69
CA ALA A 51 -11.70 -8.17 2.36
C ALA A 51 -13.23 -8.02 2.33
N LYS A 52 -13.98 -9.06 1.99
CA LYS A 52 -15.46 -9.06 2.02
C LYS A 52 -16.02 -8.89 3.43
N ARG A 53 -15.22 -9.10 4.47
CA ARG A 53 -15.63 -8.88 5.87
C ARG A 53 -15.59 -7.41 6.27
N GLY A 54 -15.08 -6.55 5.38
CA GLY A 54 -14.93 -5.12 5.57
C GLY A 54 -13.54 -4.70 6.03
N TYR A 55 -13.33 -3.40 6.05
CA TYR A 55 -12.05 -2.77 6.36
C TYR A 55 -12.01 -2.25 7.79
N PRO A 56 -10.88 -2.41 8.52
CA PRO A 56 -10.80 -1.93 9.90
C PRO A 56 -10.89 -0.41 9.95
N MET A 57 -11.48 0.11 11.02
CA MET A 57 -11.51 1.55 11.29
C MET A 57 -10.11 2.05 11.66
N VAL A 58 -9.76 3.23 11.13
CA VAL A 58 -8.57 4.00 11.51
C VAL A 58 -9.04 5.31 12.12
N THR A 59 -8.58 5.63 13.35
CA THR A 59 -9.08 6.77 14.12
C THR A 59 -7.97 7.71 14.54
N ALA A 60 -8.34 8.97 14.82
CA ALA A 60 -7.42 9.97 15.37
C ALA A 60 -6.80 9.54 16.71
N THR A 61 -7.56 8.83 17.56
CA THR A 61 -7.02 8.35 18.84
C THR A 61 -5.97 7.26 18.68
N GLN A 62 -6.11 6.40 17.66
CA GLN A 62 -5.08 5.44 17.29
C GLN A 62 -3.83 6.16 16.76
N PHE A 63 -3.99 7.17 15.91
CA PHE A 63 -2.88 7.99 15.43
C PHE A 63 -2.12 8.67 16.57
N LEU A 64 -2.84 9.22 17.53
CA LEU A 64 -2.29 9.88 18.72
C LEU A 64 -1.57 8.93 19.69
N ALA A 65 -1.77 7.63 19.61
CA ALA A 65 -1.14 6.67 20.51
C ALA A 65 0.38 6.77 20.51
N PHE A 66 0.98 6.95 19.33
CA PHE A 66 2.44 7.08 19.22
C PHE A 66 2.96 8.33 19.96
N CYS A 67 2.34 9.49 19.75
CA CYS A 67 2.74 10.72 20.43
C CYS A 67 2.58 10.62 21.96
N ARG A 68 1.54 9.91 22.42
CA ARG A 68 1.20 9.81 23.85
C ARG A 68 2.02 8.78 24.61
N THR A 69 2.33 7.67 23.98
CA THR A 69 2.91 6.48 24.67
C THR A 69 4.04 5.79 23.90
N GLY A 70 4.37 6.24 22.70
CA GLY A 70 5.32 5.57 21.81
C GLY A 70 4.76 4.32 21.11
N ASP A 71 3.45 4.03 21.28
CA ASP A 71 2.83 2.87 20.66
C ASP A 71 2.52 3.11 19.18
N ARG A 72 3.27 2.45 18.31
CA ARG A 72 3.09 2.47 16.85
C ARG A 72 1.99 1.52 16.41
N MET A 73 1.90 0.35 17.05
CA MET A 73 1.12 -0.77 16.56
C MET A 73 -0.38 -0.52 16.59
N THR A 74 -0.85 0.27 17.55
CA THR A 74 -2.26 0.65 17.66
C THR A 74 -2.78 1.34 16.39
N TYR A 75 -1.94 2.14 15.70
CA TYR A 75 -2.29 2.77 14.43
C TYR A 75 -1.86 1.94 13.22
N GLU A 76 -0.62 1.46 13.21
CA GLU A 76 -0.02 0.82 12.04
C GLU A 76 -0.71 -0.50 11.68
N LYS A 77 -1.18 -1.26 12.68
CA LYS A 77 -1.87 -2.52 12.43
C LYS A 77 -3.14 -2.36 11.57
N PRO A 78 -4.13 -1.53 11.92
CA PRO A 78 -5.29 -1.32 11.05
C PRO A 78 -4.94 -0.57 9.76
N TYR A 79 -3.96 0.33 9.77
CA TYR A 79 -3.47 1.03 8.58
C TYR A 79 -2.97 0.05 7.51
N PHE A 80 -2.05 -0.85 7.86
CA PHE A 80 -1.52 -1.84 6.92
C PHE A 80 -2.56 -2.91 6.57
N ALA A 81 -3.46 -3.25 7.49
CA ALA A 81 -4.54 -4.19 7.20
C ALA A 81 -5.44 -3.71 6.07
N ARG A 82 -5.78 -2.41 6.01
CA ARG A 82 -6.55 -1.84 4.89
C ARG A 82 -5.88 -2.08 3.54
N ARG A 83 -4.58 -1.79 3.44
CA ARG A 83 -3.80 -1.93 2.20
C ARG A 83 -3.67 -3.39 1.78
N ASN A 84 -3.42 -4.26 2.75
CA ASN A 84 -3.34 -5.69 2.51
C ASN A 84 -4.68 -6.26 2.03
N LEU A 85 -5.80 -5.87 2.65
CA LEU A 85 -7.13 -6.32 2.23
C LEU A 85 -7.48 -5.82 0.82
N LEU A 86 -7.19 -4.56 0.51
CA LEU A 86 -7.39 -4.02 -0.84
C LEU A 86 -6.57 -4.79 -1.87
N MET A 87 -5.29 -5.05 -1.60
CA MET A 87 -4.43 -5.85 -2.47
C MET A 87 -5.01 -7.26 -2.67
N GLY A 88 -5.45 -7.91 -1.60
CA GLY A 88 -6.09 -9.22 -1.67
C GLY A 88 -7.34 -9.20 -2.56
N ALA A 89 -8.25 -8.24 -2.34
CA ALA A 89 -9.46 -8.08 -3.16
C ALA A 89 -9.14 -7.84 -4.63
N ALA A 90 -8.20 -6.93 -4.93
CA ALA A 90 -7.80 -6.62 -6.30
C ALA A 90 -7.19 -7.83 -7.03
N LEU A 91 -6.32 -8.58 -6.37
CA LEU A 91 -5.74 -9.81 -6.93
C LEU A 91 -6.79 -10.91 -7.09
N GLY A 92 -7.73 -11.05 -6.15
CA GLY A 92 -8.86 -11.98 -6.26
C GLY A 92 -9.77 -11.64 -7.44
N GLU A 93 -10.08 -10.36 -7.64
CA GLU A 93 -10.86 -9.89 -8.79
C GLU A 93 -10.11 -10.13 -10.12
N CYS A 94 -8.80 -9.83 -10.17
CA CYS A 94 -7.98 -10.16 -11.33
C CYS A 94 -7.96 -11.67 -11.62
N LEU A 95 -7.99 -12.51 -10.61
CA LEU A 95 -7.98 -13.95 -10.74
C LEU A 95 -9.29 -14.51 -11.29
N LEU A 96 -10.44 -14.07 -10.75
CA LEU A 96 -11.77 -14.54 -11.16
C LEU A 96 -12.33 -13.81 -12.37
N ASP A 97 -12.15 -12.49 -12.43
CA ASP A 97 -12.65 -11.61 -13.50
C ASP A 97 -14.18 -11.68 -13.69
N ASP A 98 -14.92 -11.80 -12.60
CA ASP A 98 -16.37 -11.99 -12.61
C ASP A 98 -17.16 -11.00 -11.74
N GLY A 99 -16.47 -10.04 -11.11
CA GLY A 99 -17.06 -9.03 -10.22
C GLY A 99 -17.24 -9.48 -8.77
N THR A 100 -16.81 -10.69 -8.41
CA THR A 100 -16.98 -11.25 -7.06
C THR A 100 -16.35 -10.38 -5.96
N TYR A 101 -15.25 -9.70 -6.25
CA TYR A 101 -14.52 -8.86 -5.29
C TYR A 101 -14.59 -7.37 -5.61
N LEU A 102 -15.33 -6.97 -6.64
CA LEU A 102 -15.35 -5.58 -7.10
C LEU A 102 -15.81 -4.61 -6.03
N ASP A 103 -16.88 -4.93 -5.30
CA ASP A 103 -17.36 -4.09 -4.20
C ASP A 103 -16.33 -3.97 -3.08
N ALA A 104 -15.63 -5.06 -2.75
CA ALA A 104 -14.57 -5.01 -1.76
C ALA A 104 -13.38 -4.13 -2.21
N VAL A 105 -13.05 -4.12 -3.51
CA VAL A 105 -12.05 -3.20 -4.08
C VAL A 105 -12.52 -1.75 -3.96
N ILE A 106 -13.77 -1.46 -4.34
CA ILE A 106 -14.35 -0.12 -4.25
C ILE A 106 -14.34 0.39 -2.81
N ASP A 107 -14.80 -0.42 -1.86
CA ASP A 107 -14.83 -0.08 -0.44
C ASP A 107 -13.43 0.15 0.12
N GLY A 108 -12.46 -0.66 -0.29
CA GLY A 108 -11.06 -0.50 0.13
C GLY A 108 -10.44 0.79 -0.38
N LEU A 109 -10.65 1.13 -1.65
CA LEU A 109 -10.22 2.40 -2.23
C LEU A 109 -10.89 3.57 -1.52
N TRP A 110 -12.20 3.48 -1.29
CA TRP A 110 -12.95 4.51 -0.56
C TRP A 110 -12.37 4.73 0.82
N CYS A 111 -12.21 3.68 1.63
CA CYS A 111 -11.65 3.75 2.98
C CYS A 111 -10.24 4.38 3.02
N ILE A 112 -9.38 4.07 2.03
CA ILE A 112 -8.02 4.62 1.97
C ILE A 112 -8.05 6.08 1.52
N CYS A 113 -8.89 6.44 0.55
CA CYS A 113 -9.01 7.82 0.07
C CYS A 113 -9.63 8.77 1.10
N GLU A 114 -10.44 8.27 2.05
CA GLU A 114 -10.99 9.06 3.16
C GLU A 114 -10.03 9.23 4.35
N GLU A 115 -8.85 8.59 4.35
CA GLU A 115 -7.86 8.79 5.40
C GLU A 115 -7.36 10.23 5.41
N THR A 116 -7.31 10.84 6.59
CA THR A 116 -6.79 12.21 6.78
C THR A 116 -5.35 12.34 6.33
N THR A 117 -4.58 11.26 6.42
CA THR A 117 -3.19 11.18 5.96
C THR A 117 -2.81 9.73 5.67
N TRP A 118 -1.90 9.58 4.69
CA TRP A 118 -1.23 8.29 4.42
C TRP A 118 0.13 8.18 5.12
N VAL A 119 0.56 9.22 5.83
CA VAL A 119 1.80 9.24 6.61
C VAL A 119 1.58 8.48 7.92
N LEU A 120 2.54 7.65 8.32
CA LEU A 120 2.46 6.95 9.60
C LEU A 120 2.58 7.90 10.78
N SER A 121 1.89 7.59 11.88
CA SER A 121 1.93 8.40 13.11
C SER A 121 3.35 8.61 13.64
N ALA A 122 4.20 7.60 13.54
CA ALA A 122 5.60 7.68 13.96
C ALA A 122 6.48 8.56 13.05
N HIS A 123 6.00 8.89 11.85
CA HIS A 123 6.69 9.77 10.90
C HIS A 123 6.13 11.19 10.90
N ASN A 124 5.03 11.43 11.62
CA ASN A 124 4.36 12.71 11.64
C ASN A 124 5.18 13.77 12.39
N GLY A 125 5.89 14.60 11.67
CA GLY A 125 6.59 15.74 12.25
C GLY A 125 7.97 15.47 12.84
N SER A 126 8.44 14.20 12.92
CA SER A 126 9.79 13.93 13.41
C SER A 126 10.86 14.29 12.36
N ASP A 127 11.98 14.85 12.84
CA ASP A 127 13.27 14.92 12.17
C ASP A 127 13.41 15.73 10.87
N HIS A 128 12.34 16.39 10.39
CA HIS A 128 12.47 17.31 9.27
C HIS A 128 12.85 18.72 9.74
N PRO A 129 13.90 19.33 9.16
CA PRO A 129 14.28 20.71 9.48
C PRO A 129 13.07 21.65 9.31
N GLY A 130 12.80 22.44 10.34
CA GLY A 130 11.70 23.42 10.32
C GLY A 130 10.33 22.87 10.77
N ARG A 131 10.21 21.59 11.14
CA ARG A 131 8.99 21.06 11.75
C ARG A 131 9.04 21.16 13.28
N PRO A 132 7.94 21.54 13.91
CA PRO A 132 7.87 21.50 15.36
C PRO A 132 7.91 20.04 15.86
N PRO A 133 8.34 19.85 17.11
CA PRO A 133 8.32 18.54 17.77
C PRO A 133 6.94 17.89 17.70
N MET A 134 6.89 16.56 17.65
CA MET A 134 5.67 15.77 17.52
C MET A 134 4.65 16.06 18.64
N ASN A 135 5.11 16.34 19.85
CA ASN A 135 4.26 16.70 20.98
C ASN A 135 3.54 18.05 20.81
N GLU A 136 4.05 18.92 19.94
CA GLU A 136 3.42 20.21 19.60
C GLU A 136 2.45 20.07 18.42
N ARG A 137 2.63 19.05 17.56
CA ARG A 137 1.75 18.74 16.42
C ARG A 137 1.46 17.24 16.34
N PRO A 138 0.65 16.72 17.24
CA PRO A 138 0.40 15.29 17.32
C PRO A 138 -0.50 14.76 16.21
N LEU A 139 -1.19 15.61 15.45
CA LEU A 139 -2.03 15.26 14.31
C LEU A 139 -1.43 15.78 12.99
N PRO A 140 -1.86 15.23 11.84
CA PRO A 140 -1.41 15.71 10.54
C PRO A 140 -1.66 17.21 10.35
N ASP A 141 -0.71 17.92 9.77
CA ASP A 141 -0.81 19.35 9.49
C ASP A 141 -1.06 19.58 7.99
N VAL A 142 -2.29 19.97 7.66
CA VAL A 142 -2.71 20.24 6.28
C VAL A 142 -1.99 21.43 5.64
N ASN A 143 -1.45 22.36 6.47
CA ASN A 143 -0.70 23.52 5.99
C ASN A 143 0.80 23.20 5.72
N ASN A 144 1.24 22.03 6.14
CA ASN A 144 2.62 21.57 5.95
C ASN A 144 2.63 20.09 5.59
N PRO A 145 2.04 19.70 4.46
CA PRO A 145 1.96 18.32 4.03
C PRO A 145 3.35 17.78 3.65
N TYR A 146 3.56 16.49 3.86
CA TYR A 146 4.73 15.80 3.33
C TYR A 146 4.38 14.35 2.98
N VAL A 147 5.29 13.71 2.25
CA VAL A 147 5.15 12.33 1.82
C VAL A 147 6.24 11.51 2.47
N ASP A 148 5.89 10.53 3.29
CA ASP A 148 6.80 9.50 3.75
C ASP A 148 6.82 8.31 2.76
N LEU A 149 7.65 7.33 3.04
CA LEU A 149 7.76 6.15 2.20
C LEU A 149 6.44 5.35 2.11
N PHE A 150 5.62 5.35 3.15
CA PHE A 150 4.36 4.61 3.18
C PHE A 150 3.22 5.35 2.46
N ALA A 151 3.23 6.68 2.50
CA ALA A 151 2.35 7.49 1.66
C ALA A 151 2.69 7.28 0.18
N ALA A 152 3.99 7.26 -0.18
CA ALA A 152 4.43 6.96 -1.54
C ALA A 152 4.06 5.54 -1.97
N GLN A 153 4.23 4.55 -1.09
CA GLN A 153 3.82 3.16 -1.34
C GLN A 153 2.30 3.05 -1.55
N THR A 154 1.51 3.74 -0.73
CA THR A 154 0.03 3.76 -0.88
C THR A 154 -0.39 4.36 -2.22
N ALA A 155 0.29 5.42 -2.68
CA ALA A 155 -0.01 6.05 -3.97
C ALA A 155 0.42 5.20 -5.19
N ALA A 156 1.36 4.26 -5.00
CA ALA A 156 1.88 3.40 -6.05
C ALA A 156 1.12 2.05 -6.18
N ALA A 157 0.29 1.71 -5.21
CA ALA A 157 -0.50 0.49 -5.18
C ALA A 157 -1.82 0.64 -5.91
#